data_93914ce6293fdc8b08d5cfb807ab2270
#
_entry.id   93914ce6293fdc8b08d5cfb807ab2270
#
_cell.length_a   1.000
_cell.length_b   1.000
_cell.length_c   1.000
_cell.angle_alpha   90.00
_cell.angle_beta   90.00
_cell.angle_gamma   90.00
#
_symmetry.space_group_name_H-M   'P 1'
#
loop_
_entity.id
_entity.type
_entity.pdbx_description
1 polymer ?
#
loop_
_entity_poly.entity_id
_entity_poly.type
_entity_poly.pdbx_seq_one_letter_code
_entity_poly.pdbx_strand_id
1 'polypeptide(L)'
;MKGGCAVETYDKLIRVKDLKKYYNGEAIKALDGVSIDVNKGDVMVVIGPSGSGKSTFLRSLNMLEKPTSGEIIFEGVDITKKRGPDGKKLNIDLHRQKMGMVFQHFNLFPHKTILQNMTIAPVKVKGIPQTEANRKAMELLERVGLGDRAGAYPIQLSGGQKQRVAIVRALAMEPDVMLFDEPTSALDPEMVGEVLEVMKNLAKTGMTMVVVTHEMGFAKEVGNRVVFMDEGKILEEGTPDQIFNHPQNPRLQDFLSKVLY
;
A
#
# COMPACT_ATOMS: atom_id res chain seq x y z
N MET A 1 -14.47 10.72 -37.08
CA MET A 1 -13.62 9.57 -36.74
C MET A 1 -13.17 9.74 -35.30
N LYS A 2 -13.78 8.99 -34.37
CA LYS A 2 -13.39 9.00 -32.95
C LYS A 2 -12.21 8.04 -32.79
N GLY A 3 -11.02 8.56 -32.53
CA GLY A 3 -9.85 7.76 -32.20
C GLY A 3 -10.09 7.06 -30.88
N GLY A 4 -10.30 5.75 -30.91
CA GLY A 4 -10.30 4.92 -29.73
C GLY A 4 -8.90 4.93 -29.13
N CYS A 5 -8.78 5.48 -27.91
CA CYS A 5 -7.58 5.35 -27.13
C CYS A 5 -7.48 3.87 -26.74
N ALA A 6 -6.54 3.14 -27.33
CA ALA A 6 -6.22 1.79 -26.90
C ALA A 6 -5.74 1.90 -25.45
N VAL A 7 -6.46 1.26 -24.54
CA VAL A 7 -6.00 1.09 -23.15
C VAL A 7 -4.82 0.13 -23.23
N GLU A 8 -3.60 0.66 -23.16
CA GLU A 8 -2.40 -0.16 -23.01
C GLU A 8 -2.52 -0.91 -21.69
N THR A 9 -2.73 -2.22 -21.76
CA THR A 9 -2.74 -3.10 -20.60
C THR A 9 -1.29 -3.34 -20.18
N TYR A 10 -0.80 -2.58 -19.20
CA TYR A 10 0.49 -2.85 -18.58
C TYR A 10 0.34 -4.06 -17.65
N ASP A 11 0.95 -5.20 -17.98
CA ASP A 11 1.03 -6.35 -17.08
C ASP A 11 1.78 -5.98 -15.80
N LYS A 12 2.81 -5.12 -15.92
CA LYS A 12 3.56 -4.55 -14.80
C LYS A 12 2.97 -3.20 -14.43
N LEU A 13 2.30 -3.16 -13.28
CA LEU A 13 1.68 -1.93 -12.78
C LEU A 13 2.73 -0.95 -12.22
N ILE A 14 3.70 -1.47 -11.45
CA ILE A 14 4.83 -0.69 -10.92
C ILE A 14 6.12 -1.41 -11.29
N ARG A 15 7.12 -0.67 -11.77
CA ARG A 15 8.49 -1.16 -11.95
C ARG A 15 9.46 -0.25 -11.20
N VAL A 16 10.25 -0.83 -10.33
CA VAL A 16 11.31 -0.15 -9.56
C VAL A 16 12.67 -0.59 -10.09
N LYS A 17 13.57 0.37 -10.33
CA LYS A 17 14.91 0.10 -10.83
C LYS A 17 15.97 0.85 -10.02
N ASP A 18 16.91 0.11 -9.46
CA ASP A 18 18.07 0.61 -8.70
C ASP A 18 17.69 1.73 -7.71
N LEU A 19 16.59 1.53 -6.99
CA LEU A 19 16.05 2.54 -6.09
C LEU A 19 16.95 2.70 -4.87
N LYS A 20 17.39 3.94 -4.61
CA LYS A 20 18.20 4.29 -3.46
C LYS A 20 17.58 5.42 -2.66
N LYS A 21 17.62 5.29 -1.36
CA LYS A 21 17.23 6.35 -0.44
C LYS A 21 18.24 6.45 0.68
N TYR A 22 18.96 7.56 0.70
CA TYR A 22 19.99 7.84 1.68
C TYR A 22 19.59 9.05 2.51
N TYR A 23 19.90 9.02 3.80
CA TYR A 23 19.69 10.12 4.74
C TYR A 23 21.03 10.56 5.33
N ASN A 24 21.08 11.78 5.87
CA ASN A 24 22.25 12.34 6.58
C ASN A 24 23.55 12.25 5.78
N GLY A 25 23.55 12.70 4.51
CA GLY A 25 24.75 12.65 3.68
C GLY A 25 25.28 11.24 3.42
N GLU A 26 24.38 10.28 3.18
CA GLU A 26 24.66 8.86 2.92
C GLU A 26 25.08 8.02 4.14
N ALA A 27 25.03 8.58 5.34
CA ALA A 27 25.33 7.83 6.57
C ALA A 27 24.30 6.72 6.84
N ILE A 28 23.05 6.90 6.38
CA ILE A 28 21.98 5.91 6.51
C ILE A 28 21.48 5.55 5.11
N LYS A 29 21.73 4.33 4.68
CA LYS A 29 21.28 3.78 3.41
C LYS A 29 19.98 2.99 3.64
N ALA A 30 18.86 3.72 3.72
CA ALA A 30 17.55 3.10 3.96
C ALA A 30 17.07 2.22 2.80
N LEU A 31 17.45 2.57 1.56
CA LEU A 31 17.33 1.71 0.37
C LEU A 31 18.63 1.80 -0.40
N ASP A 32 19.18 0.66 -0.81
CA ASP A 32 20.49 0.57 -1.48
C ASP A 32 20.44 -0.34 -2.71
N GLY A 33 19.79 0.13 -3.79
CA GLY A 33 19.74 -0.56 -5.07
C GLY A 33 18.55 -1.54 -5.20
N VAL A 34 17.40 -1.19 -4.66
CA VAL A 34 16.19 -2.03 -4.75
C VAL A 34 15.64 -2.01 -6.18
N SER A 35 15.49 -3.21 -6.78
CA SER A 35 14.84 -3.40 -8.08
C SER A 35 13.79 -4.49 -7.99
N ILE A 36 12.54 -4.18 -8.37
CA ILE A 36 11.42 -5.10 -8.29
C ILE A 36 10.26 -4.62 -9.18
N ASP A 37 9.49 -5.56 -9.70
CA ASP A 37 8.25 -5.29 -10.43
C ASP A 37 7.04 -5.68 -9.57
N VAL A 38 5.93 -4.93 -9.67
CA VAL A 38 4.61 -5.28 -9.12
C VAL A 38 3.67 -5.44 -10.31
N ASN A 39 3.11 -6.63 -10.48
CA ASN A 39 2.16 -6.91 -11.55
C ASN A 39 0.72 -6.62 -11.09
N LYS A 40 -0.20 -6.44 -12.03
CA LYS A 40 -1.63 -6.35 -11.69
C LYS A 40 -2.10 -7.66 -11.04
N GLY A 41 -2.84 -7.51 -9.94
CA GLY A 41 -3.33 -8.65 -9.15
C GLY A 41 -2.30 -9.26 -8.19
N ASP A 42 -1.06 -8.75 -8.15
CA ASP A 42 -0.10 -9.19 -7.14
C ASP A 42 -0.57 -8.79 -5.73
N VAL A 43 -0.47 -9.72 -4.80
CA VAL A 43 -0.48 -9.47 -3.37
C VAL A 43 0.94 -9.68 -2.87
N MET A 44 1.76 -8.65 -3.04
CA MET A 44 3.17 -8.66 -2.63
C MET A 44 3.26 -8.33 -1.15
N VAL A 45 3.82 -9.25 -0.36
CA VAL A 45 4.07 -9.02 1.06
C VAL A 45 5.55 -8.80 1.31
N VAL A 46 5.89 -7.68 1.94
CA VAL A 46 7.26 -7.29 2.27
C VAL A 46 7.51 -7.54 3.75
N ILE A 47 8.44 -8.44 4.05
CA ILE A 47 8.84 -8.83 5.41
C ILE A 47 10.31 -8.48 5.67
N GLY A 48 10.71 -8.48 6.95
CA GLY A 48 12.10 -8.23 7.37
C GLY A 48 12.17 -7.53 8.71
N PRO A 49 13.37 -7.41 9.31
CA PRO A 49 13.56 -6.78 10.62
C PRO A 49 13.20 -5.30 10.63
N SER A 50 13.01 -4.74 11.82
CA SER A 50 12.83 -3.29 11.98
C SER A 50 14.07 -2.55 11.46
N GLY A 51 13.84 -1.43 10.77
CA GLY A 51 14.94 -0.65 10.17
C GLY A 51 15.46 -1.20 8.83
N SER A 52 14.95 -2.31 8.30
CA SER A 52 15.42 -2.88 7.02
C SER A 52 15.04 -2.08 5.75
N GLY A 53 14.25 -0.99 5.88
CA GLY A 53 13.87 -0.12 4.76
C GLY A 53 12.48 -0.35 4.19
N LYS A 54 11.68 -1.30 4.71
CA LYS A 54 10.34 -1.67 4.18
C LYS A 54 9.39 -0.49 4.02
N SER A 55 9.17 0.29 5.09
CA SER A 55 8.29 1.47 5.05
C SER A 55 8.85 2.56 4.13
N THR A 56 10.17 2.73 4.07
CA THR A 56 10.82 3.66 3.14
C THR A 56 10.58 3.23 1.70
N PHE A 57 10.73 1.93 1.40
CA PHE A 57 10.41 1.36 0.09
C PHE A 57 8.95 1.62 -0.27
N LEU A 58 8.00 1.23 0.60
CA LEU A 58 6.57 1.39 0.35
C LEU A 58 6.19 2.86 0.10
N ARG A 59 6.68 3.78 0.95
CA ARG A 59 6.43 5.22 0.82
C ARG A 59 7.12 5.85 -0.38
N SER A 60 8.17 5.23 -0.90
CA SER A 60 8.79 5.67 -2.15
C SER A 60 7.92 5.38 -3.36
N LEU A 61 7.15 4.26 -3.36
CA LEU A 61 6.29 3.88 -4.49
C LEU A 61 5.28 4.97 -4.86
N ASN A 62 4.76 5.72 -3.87
CA ASN A 62 3.85 6.86 -4.11
C ASN A 62 4.54 8.22 -3.95
N MET A 63 5.87 8.26 -3.91
CA MET A 63 6.67 9.48 -3.79
C MET A 63 6.39 10.30 -2.52
N LEU A 64 5.88 9.70 -1.44
CA LEU A 64 5.87 10.31 -0.11
C LEU A 64 7.30 10.42 0.42
N GLU A 65 8.11 9.38 0.20
CA GLU A 65 9.55 9.42 0.36
C GLU A 65 10.19 9.59 -1.02
N LYS A 66 10.84 10.73 -1.25
CA LYS A 66 11.56 10.96 -2.52
C LYS A 66 12.84 10.15 -2.53
N PRO A 67 13.08 9.28 -3.51
CA PRO A 67 14.33 8.55 -3.63
C PRO A 67 15.51 9.49 -3.86
N THR A 68 16.70 9.07 -3.47
CA THR A 68 17.98 9.76 -3.78
C THR A 68 18.35 9.53 -5.23
N SER A 69 18.15 8.31 -5.73
CA SER A 69 18.34 7.91 -7.13
C SER A 69 17.51 6.67 -7.48
N GLY A 70 17.54 6.27 -8.74
CA GLY A 70 16.75 5.16 -9.27
C GLY A 70 15.47 5.64 -9.92
N GLU A 71 14.69 4.68 -10.43
CA GLU A 71 13.47 4.93 -11.18
C GLU A 71 12.29 4.20 -10.56
N ILE A 72 11.11 4.85 -10.57
CA ILE A 72 9.82 4.23 -10.25
C ILE A 72 8.89 4.52 -11.43
N ILE A 73 8.57 3.47 -12.17
CA ILE A 73 7.72 3.53 -13.34
C ILE A 73 6.34 2.99 -12.95
N PHE A 74 5.33 3.86 -12.94
CA PHE A 74 3.94 3.51 -12.67
C PHE A 74 3.13 3.67 -13.95
N GLU A 75 2.47 2.61 -14.39
CA GLU A 75 1.70 2.57 -15.66
C GLU A 75 2.51 3.14 -16.85
N GLY A 76 3.77 2.73 -16.96
CA GLY A 76 4.66 3.17 -18.05
C GLY A 76 5.27 4.56 -17.88
N VAL A 77 4.89 5.32 -16.84
CA VAL A 77 5.40 6.68 -16.57
C VAL A 77 6.39 6.65 -15.42
N ASP A 78 7.61 7.16 -15.65
CA ASP A 78 8.59 7.34 -14.58
C ASP A 78 8.21 8.54 -13.70
N ILE A 79 7.68 8.23 -12.51
CA ILE A 79 7.17 9.23 -11.57
C ILE A 79 8.27 9.91 -10.74
N THR A 80 9.52 9.47 -10.86
CA THR A 80 10.67 10.13 -10.20
C THR A 80 11.13 11.37 -10.97
N LYS A 81 10.79 11.46 -12.26
CA LYS A 81 11.19 12.56 -13.13
C LYS A 81 10.30 13.79 -12.95
N LYS A 82 10.87 14.97 -13.21
CA LYS A 82 10.14 16.23 -13.16
C LYS A 82 9.22 16.46 -14.38
N ARG A 83 9.48 15.74 -15.48
CA ARG A 83 8.74 15.84 -16.74
C ARG A 83 8.31 14.46 -17.22
N GLY A 84 7.10 14.39 -17.74
CA GLY A 84 6.56 13.18 -18.38
C GLY A 84 7.14 12.93 -19.78
N PRO A 85 6.75 11.82 -20.41
CA PRO A 85 7.18 11.47 -21.76
C PRO A 85 6.82 12.54 -22.81
N ASP A 86 5.76 13.30 -22.58
CA ASP A 86 5.29 14.42 -23.41
C ASP A 86 6.07 15.72 -23.22
N GLY A 87 7.12 15.72 -22.38
CA GLY A 87 7.94 16.88 -22.03
C GLY A 87 7.28 17.88 -21.05
N LYS A 88 6.00 17.68 -20.69
CA LYS A 88 5.29 18.55 -19.73
C LYS A 88 5.69 18.23 -18.29
N LYS A 89 5.46 19.18 -17.40
CA LYS A 89 5.69 18.97 -15.96
C LYS A 89 4.79 17.83 -15.45
N LEU A 90 5.40 16.83 -14.84
CA LEU A 90 4.68 15.71 -14.26
C LEU A 90 3.86 16.18 -13.06
N ASN A 91 2.58 15.86 -13.04
CA ASN A 91 1.72 16.05 -11.89
C ASN A 91 1.64 14.74 -11.09
N ILE A 92 2.45 14.63 -10.05
CA ILE A 92 2.50 13.42 -9.20
C ILE A 92 1.16 13.11 -8.52
N ASP A 93 0.33 14.11 -8.27
CA ASP A 93 -0.95 13.92 -7.57
C ASP A 93 -1.95 13.15 -8.44
N LEU A 94 -1.84 13.21 -9.77
CA LEU A 94 -2.64 12.34 -10.65
C LEU A 94 -2.29 10.86 -10.49
N HIS A 95 -1.01 10.55 -10.28
CA HIS A 95 -0.56 9.17 -10.03
C HIS A 95 -0.94 8.73 -8.61
N ARG A 96 -0.82 9.60 -7.61
CA ARG A 96 -1.22 9.31 -6.22
C ARG A 96 -2.71 9.01 -6.07
N GLN A 97 -3.57 9.59 -6.91
CA GLN A 97 -5.00 9.27 -6.91
C GLN A 97 -5.28 7.81 -7.24
N LYS A 98 -4.38 7.16 -7.96
CA LYS A 98 -4.45 5.75 -8.36
C LYS A 98 -3.76 4.79 -7.39
N MET A 99 -3.13 5.32 -6.34
CA MET A 99 -2.41 4.56 -5.32
C MET A 99 -3.03 4.82 -3.96
N GLY A 100 -3.86 3.90 -3.47
CA GLY A 100 -4.39 3.97 -2.11
C GLY A 100 -3.28 3.68 -1.10
N MET A 101 -3.22 4.43 0.00
CA MET A 101 -2.27 4.15 1.07
C MET A 101 -2.93 4.11 2.43
N VAL A 102 -2.60 3.06 3.18
CA VAL A 102 -3.03 2.82 4.55
C VAL A 102 -1.79 2.79 5.43
N PHE A 103 -1.80 3.58 6.49
CA PHE A 103 -0.68 3.73 7.41
C PHE A 103 -0.90 2.95 8.70
N GLN A 104 0.15 2.75 9.46
CA GLN A 104 0.12 2.22 10.82
C GLN A 104 -0.80 3.03 11.74
N HIS A 105 -0.74 4.36 11.66
CA HIS A 105 -1.70 5.25 12.29
C HIS A 105 -2.83 5.57 11.32
N PHE A 106 -4.06 5.54 11.78
CA PHE A 106 -5.28 5.62 10.98
C PHE A 106 -5.40 6.90 10.13
N ASN A 107 -4.79 8.00 10.58
CA ASN A 107 -4.74 9.31 9.91
C ASN A 107 -6.13 9.83 9.47
N LEU A 108 -7.16 9.56 10.28
CA LEU A 108 -8.49 10.11 10.08
C LEU A 108 -8.54 11.57 10.54
N PHE A 109 -9.30 12.39 9.84
CA PHE A 109 -9.55 13.78 10.23
C PHE A 109 -10.42 13.80 11.49
N PRO A 110 -9.91 14.20 12.67
CA PRO A 110 -10.61 14.03 13.94
C PRO A 110 -11.88 14.90 14.07
N HIS A 111 -11.92 16.01 13.36
CA HIS A 111 -13.02 16.99 13.34
C HIS A 111 -14.06 16.74 12.24
N LYS A 112 -13.95 15.61 11.51
CA LYS A 112 -14.89 15.19 10.48
C LYS A 112 -15.56 13.89 10.87
N THR A 113 -16.83 13.73 10.50
CA THR A 113 -17.52 12.45 10.64
C THR A 113 -16.85 11.37 9.78
N ILE A 114 -17.17 10.11 10.01
CA ILE A 114 -16.67 9.00 9.21
C ILE A 114 -17.07 9.17 7.74
N LEU A 115 -18.33 9.49 7.46
CA LEU A 115 -18.79 9.75 6.10
C LEU A 115 -18.02 10.91 5.43
N GLN A 116 -17.77 11.99 6.17
CA GLN A 116 -16.99 13.12 5.66
C GLN A 116 -15.51 12.74 5.40
N ASN A 117 -14.92 11.90 6.25
CA ASN A 117 -13.58 11.33 6.01
C ASN A 117 -13.52 10.54 4.71
N MET A 118 -14.55 9.78 4.40
CA MET A 118 -14.65 8.96 3.19
C MET A 118 -14.84 9.79 1.91
N THR A 119 -15.62 10.87 1.99
CA THR A 119 -16.10 11.61 0.81
C THR A 119 -15.26 12.81 0.43
N ILE A 120 -14.41 13.32 1.33
CA ILE A 120 -13.62 14.54 1.07
C ILE A 120 -12.71 14.42 -0.15
N ALA A 121 -12.00 13.31 -0.30
CA ALA A 121 -11.09 13.12 -1.41
C ALA A 121 -11.84 12.87 -2.74
N PRO A 122 -12.82 11.96 -2.83
CA PRO A 122 -13.65 11.80 -4.03
C PRO A 122 -14.26 13.12 -4.53
N VAL A 123 -14.80 13.93 -3.63
CA VAL A 123 -15.44 15.21 -3.99
C VAL A 123 -14.42 16.27 -4.38
N LYS A 124 -13.39 16.49 -3.54
CA LYS A 124 -12.45 17.61 -3.74
C LYS A 124 -11.39 17.35 -4.79
N VAL A 125 -10.99 16.10 -4.97
CA VAL A 125 -9.88 15.72 -5.85
C VAL A 125 -10.39 15.17 -7.18
N LYS A 126 -11.38 14.26 -7.16
CA LYS A 126 -11.96 13.68 -8.39
C LYS A 126 -13.16 14.49 -8.93
N GLY A 127 -13.72 15.46 -8.18
CA GLY A 127 -14.89 16.23 -8.59
C GLY A 127 -16.20 15.43 -8.62
N ILE A 128 -16.25 14.28 -7.92
CA ILE A 128 -17.45 13.44 -7.85
C ILE A 128 -18.56 14.21 -7.09
N PRO A 129 -19.81 14.22 -7.58
CA PRO A 129 -20.92 14.84 -6.86
C PRO A 129 -21.07 14.28 -5.44
N GLN A 130 -21.38 15.15 -4.45
CA GLN A 130 -21.46 14.76 -3.05
C GLN A 130 -22.46 13.60 -2.81
N THR A 131 -23.59 13.59 -3.52
CA THR A 131 -24.61 12.53 -3.42
C THR A 131 -24.07 11.16 -3.85
N GLU A 132 -23.31 11.12 -4.95
CA GLU A 132 -22.67 9.91 -5.44
C GLU A 132 -21.52 9.46 -4.52
N ALA A 133 -20.70 10.39 -4.05
CA ALA A 133 -19.64 10.11 -3.10
C ALA A 133 -20.21 9.54 -1.78
N ASN A 134 -21.33 10.09 -1.28
CA ASN A 134 -22.01 9.56 -0.10
C ASN A 134 -22.52 8.14 -0.32
N ARG A 135 -23.18 7.86 -1.46
CA ARG A 135 -23.67 6.53 -1.78
C ARG A 135 -22.56 5.48 -1.79
N LYS A 136 -21.48 5.76 -2.54
CA LYS A 136 -20.30 4.86 -2.59
C LYS A 136 -19.63 4.69 -1.21
N ALA A 137 -19.53 5.76 -0.44
CA ALA A 137 -18.96 5.72 0.90
C ALA A 137 -19.81 4.83 1.84
N MET A 138 -21.13 4.93 1.78
CA MET A 138 -22.03 4.08 2.58
C MET A 138 -21.88 2.60 2.20
N GLU A 139 -21.86 2.27 0.90
CA GLU A 139 -21.64 0.90 0.43
C GLU A 139 -20.31 0.31 0.94
N LEU A 140 -19.23 1.11 0.93
CA LEU A 140 -17.94 0.68 1.45
C LEU A 140 -17.94 0.50 2.98
N LEU A 141 -18.62 1.39 3.72
CA LEU A 141 -18.78 1.27 5.17
C LEU A 141 -19.59 0.04 5.55
N GLU A 142 -20.66 -0.26 4.82
CA GLU A 142 -21.47 -1.47 5.02
C GLU A 142 -20.63 -2.75 4.83
N ARG A 143 -19.79 -2.80 3.79
CA ARG A 143 -18.90 -3.95 3.53
C ARG A 143 -17.95 -4.26 4.69
N VAL A 144 -17.59 -3.27 5.51
CA VAL A 144 -16.73 -3.45 6.68
C VAL A 144 -17.48 -3.40 8.00
N GLY A 145 -18.83 -3.49 7.96
CA GLY A 145 -19.70 -3.54 9.13
C GLY A 145 -19.75 -2.24 9.94
N LEU A 146 -19.62 -1.09 9.27
CA LEU A 146 -19.58 0.24 9.90
C LEU A 146 -20.59 1.23 9.29
N GLY A 147 -21.62 0.76 8.60
CA GLY A 147 -22.66 1.61 8.00
C GLY A 147 -23.38 2.48 9.04
N ASP A 148 -23.65 1.94 10.24
CA ASP A 148 -24.25 2.64 11.39
C ASP A 148 -23.35 3.72 11.99
N ARG A 149 -22.05 3.71 11.67
CA ARG A 149 -21.04 4.64 12.18
C ARG A 149 -20.75 5.82 11.25
N ALA A 150 -21.44 5.95 10.13
CA ALA A 150 -21.22 7.02 9.15
C ALA A 150 -21.27 8.44 9.75
N GLY A 151 -22.18 8.68 10.70
CA GLY A 151 -22.32 9.95 11.41
C GLY A 151 -21.39 10.13 12.62
N ALA A 152 -20.70 9.08 13.05
CA ALA A 152 -19.78 9.13 14.20
C ALA A 152 -18.49 9.90 13.88
N TYR A 153 -17.77 10.33 14.90
CA TYR A 153 -16.43 10.91 14.79
C TYR A 153 -15.36 9.85 15.13
N PRO A 154 -14.12 10.00 14.61
CA PRO A 154 -13.05 9.03 14.85
C PRO A 154 -12.80 8.70 16.33
N ILE A 155 -12.97 9.66 17.25
CA ILE A 155 -12.78 9.43 18.68
C ILE A 155 -13.76 8.42 19.27
N GLN A 156 -14.90 8.20 18.63
CA GLN A 156 -15.95 7.29 19.06
C GLN A 156 -15.76 5.84 18.57
N LEU A 157 -14.68 5.59 17.80
CA LEU A 157 -14.38 4.30 17.21
C LEU A 157 -13.21 3.62 17.92
N SER A 158 -13.25 2.26 17.97
CA SER A 158 -12.10 1.46 18.38
C SER A 158 -10.94 1.56 17.37
N GLY A 159 -9.74 1.09 17.74
CA GLY A 159 -8.59 1.03 16.87
C GLY A 159 -8.87 0.26 15.56
N GLY A 160 -9.42 -0.94 15.68
CA GLY A 160 -9.79 -1.78 14.52
C GLY A 160 -10.86 -1.15 13.64
N GLN A 161 -11.85 -0.49 14.23
CA GLN A 161 -12.86 0.28 13.46
C GLN A 161 -12.23 1.44 12.70
N LYS A 162 -11.33 2.23 13.33
CA LYS A 162 -10.59 3.31 12.66
C LYS A 162 -9.76 2.80 11.50
N GLN A 163 -9.10 1.66 11.67
CA GLN A 163 -8.28 1.08 10.60
C GLN A 163 -9.13 0.57 9.44
N ARG A 164 -10.25 -0.09 9.72
CA ARG A 164 -11.20 -0.48 8.66
C ARG A 164 -11.73 0.73 7.90
N VAL A 165 -12.05 1.83 8.58
CA VAL A 165 -12.39 3.11 7.93
C VAL A 165 -11.25 3.64 7.07
N ALA A 166 -9.99 3.60 7.56
CA ALA A 166 -8.84 4.06 6.79
C ALA A 166 -8.64 3.26 5.50
N ILE A 167 -8.87 1.95 5.54
CA ILE A 167 -8.82 1.07 4.36
C ILE A 167 -9.91 1.47 3.34
N VAL A 168 -11.18 1.53 3.77
CA VAL A 168 -12.28 1.84 2.84
C VAL A 168 -12.25 3.30 2.38
N ARG A 169 -11.68 4.23 3.15
CA ARG A 169 -11.39 5.60 2.70
C ARG A 169 -10.41 5.61 1.53
N ALA A 170 -9.35 4.81 1.57
CA ALA A 170 -8.42 4.69 0.46
C ALA A 170 -9.11 4.08 -0.77
N LEU A 171 -9.96 3.06 -0.58
CA LEU A 171 -10.75 2.42 -1.62
C LEU A 171 -11.79 3.35 -2.26
N ALA A 172 -12.31 4.36 -1.53
CA ALA A 172 -13.25 5.34 -2.08
C ALA A 172 -12.66 6.16 -3.24
N MET A 173 -11.35 6.17 -3.37
CA MET A 173 -10.64 6.75 -4.52
C MET A 173 -10.52 5.78 -5.71
N GLU A 174 -11.01 4.54 -5.61
CA GLU A 174 -10.92 3.52 -6.67
C GLU A 174 -9.49 3.41 -7.22
N PRO A 175 -8.51 3.05 -6.37
CA PRO A 175 -7.11 3.00 -6.77
C PRO A 175 -6.80 1.73 -7.56
N ASP A 176 -5.75 1.77 -8.39
CA ASP A 176 -5.23 0.62 -9.14
C ASP A 176 -4.33 -0.28 -8.25
N VAL A 177 -3.80 0.27 -7.16
CA VAL A 177 -2.98 -0.45 -6.17
C VAL A 177 -3.22 0.08 -4.76
N MET A 178 -3.23 -0.82 -3.78
CA MET A 178 -3.30 -0.51 -2.35
C MET A 178 -1.95 -0.78 -1.69
N LEU A 179 -1.42 0.23 -1.01
CA LEU A 179 -0.16 0.18 -0.26
C LEU A 179 -0.49 0.16 1.24
N PHE A 180 -0.02 -0.85 1.97
CA PHE A 180 -0.27 -1.01 3.39
C PHE A 180 1.04 -0.96 4.18
N ASP A 181 1.20 0.04 5.04
CA ASP A 181 2.37 0.25 5.89
C ASP A 181 2.05 -0.17 7.32
N GLU A 182 2.33 -1.43 7.64
CA GLU A 182 2.09 -2.06 8.96
C GLU A 182 0.67 -1.80 9.51
N PRO A 183 -0.39 -2.19 8.79
CA PRO A 183 -1.76 -1.75 9.10
C PRO A 183 -2.31 -2.27 10.43
N THR A 184 -1.66 -3.23 11.07
CA THR A 184 -2.10 -3.86 12.33
C THR A 184 -1.23 -3.52 13.53
N SER A 185 -0.04 -2.93 13.32
CA SER A 185 0.96 -2.76 14.39
C SER A 185 0.57 -1.77 15.52
N ALA A 186 -0.44 -0.92 15.27
CA ALA A 186 -0.98 0.00 16.30
C ALA A 186 -2.30 -0.50 16.92
N LEU A 187 -2.64 -1.78 16.74
CA LEU A 187 -3.88 -2.37 17.20
C LEU A 187 -3.64 -3.35 18.36
N ASP A 188 -4.65 -3.44 19.24
CA ASP A 188 -4.71 -4.53 20.20
C ASP A 188 -4.89 -5.87 19.47
N PRO A 189 -4.31 -6.98 19.96
CA PRO A 189 -4.36 -8.29 19.32
C PRO A 189 -5.78 -8.77 18.96
N GLU A 190 -6.78 -8.43 19.78
CA GLU A 190 -8.18 -8.79 19.56
C GLU A 190 -8.77 -8.13 18.30
N MET A 191 -8.22 -6.99 17.87
CA MET A 191 -8.71 -6.21 16.72
C MET A 191 -7.98 -6.53 15.40
N VAL A 192 -6.84 -7.22 15.49
CA VAL A 192 -6.00 -7.54 14.32
C VAL A 192 -6.77 -8.38 13.31
N GLY A 193 -7.47 -9.42 13.80
CA GLY A 193 -8.21 -10.36 12.94
C GLY A 193 -9.24 -9.69 12.03
N GLU A 194 -9.98 -8.70 12.56
CA GLU A 194 -10.99 -7.97 11.78
C GLU A 194 -10.39 -7.16 10.63
N VAL A 195 -9.22 -6.56 10.85
CA VAL A 195 -8.51 -5.79 9.82
C VAL A 195 -7.92 -6.72 8.75
N LEU A 196 -7.30 -7.82 9.18
CA LEU A 196 -6.76 -8.81 8.25
C LEU A 196 -7.85 -9.44 7.39
N GLU A 197 -9.05 -9.66 7.93
CA GLU A 197 -10.17 -10.21 7.15
C GLU A 197 -10.62 -9.24 6.05
N VAL A 198 -10.66 -7.93 6.33
CA VAL A 198 -10.92 -6.92 5.29
C VAL A 198 -9.85 -6.98 4.20
N MET A 199 -8.57 -7.10 4.56
CA MET A 199 -7.48 -7.18 3.59
C MET A 199 -7.53 -8.51 2.77
N LYS A 200 -7.89 -9.63 3.40
CA LYS A 200 -8.13 -10.92 2.71
C LYS A 200 -9.25 -10.78 1.67
N ASN A 201 -10.34 -10.15 2.05
CA ASN A 201 -11.46 -9.94 1.13
C ASN A 201 -11.08 -9.04 -0.04
N LEU A 202 -10.23 -8.03 0.16
CA LEU A 202 -9.70 -7.21 -0.93
C LEU A 202 -8.80 -8.03 -1.88
N ALA A 203 -7.93 -8.86 -1.35
CA ALA A 203 -7.09 -9.75 -2.17
C ALA A 203 -7.93 -10.66 -3.06
N LYS A 204 -9.02 -11.24 -2.52
CA LYS A 204 -9.96 -12.09 -3.28
C LYS A 204 -10.65 -11.35 -4.44
N THR A 205 -10.76 -10.02 -4.40
CA THR A 205 -11.30 -9.23 -5.53
C THR A 205 -10.31 -9.02 -6.67
N GLY A 206 -9.07 -9.48 -6.54
CA GLY A 206 -8.00 -9.25 -7.51
C GLY A 206 -7.33 -7.87 -7.37
N MET A 207 -7.54 -7.17 -6.23
CA MET A 207 -6.86 -5.90 -5.95
C MET A 207 -5.36 -6.10 -5.89
N THR A 208 -4.61 -5.29 -6.63
CA THR A 208 -3.15 -5.23 -6.50
C THR A 208 -2.77 -4.63 -5.16
N MET A 209 -1.92 -5.31 -4.39
CA MET A 209 -1.56 -4.90 -3.04
C MET A 209 -0.06 -5.03 -2.81
N VAL A 210 0.53 -4.03 -2.14
CA VAL A 210 1.87 -4.12 -1.56
C VAL A 210 1.74 -3.91 -0.06
N VAL A 211 2.08 -4.93 0.73
CA VAL A 211 1.79 -4.98 2.17
C VAL A 211 3.08 -5.15 2.95
N VAL A 212 3.46 -4.14 3.72
CA VAL A 212 4.48 -4.28 4.77
C VAL A 212 3.79 -4.74 6.04
N THR A 213 4.18 -5.90 6.58
CA THR A 213 3.54 -6.46 7.77
C THR A 213 4.47 -7.38 8.55
N HIS A 214 4.18 -7.54 9.84
CA HIS A 214 4.74 -8.56 10.72
C HIS A 214 3.80 -9.77 10.91
N GLU A 215 2.64 -9.77 10.26
CA GLU A 215 1.65 -10.84 10.32
C GLU A 215 2.03 -11.97 9.35
N MET A 216 2.88 -12.91 9.81
CA MET A 216 3.38 -14.01 8.97
C MET A 216 2.26 -14.95 8.50
N GLY A 217 1.21 -15.13 9.32
CA GLY A 217 0.01 -15.89 8.95
C GLY A 217 -0.69 -15.28 7.72
N PHE A 218 -0.86 -13.97 7.70
CA PHE A 218 -1.42 -13.26 6.55
C PHE A 218 -0.52 -13.40 5.31
N ALA A 219 0.80 -13.25 5.48
CA ALA A 219 1.74 -13.39 4.37
C ALA A 219 1.69 -14.79 3.73
N LYS A 220 1.55 -15.83 4.55
CA LYS A 220 1.43 -17.23 4.09
C LYS A 220 0.11 -17.52 3.37
N GLU A 221 -0.99 -16.98 3.88
CA GLU A 221 -2.34 -17.31 3.42
C GLU A 221 -2.78 -16.49 2.18
N VAL A 222 -2.39 -15.23 2.13
CA VAL A 222 -2.95 -14.26 1.18
C VAL A 222 -1.94 -13.76 0.17
N GLY A 223 -0.67 -13.68 0.55
CA GLY A 223 0.40 -13.28 -0.36
C GLY A 223 0.57 -14.28 -1.51
N ASN A 224 0.74 -13.79 -2.74
CA ASN A 224 1.20 -14.62 -3.85
C ASN A 224 2.69 -14.41 -4.14
N ARG A 225 3.27 -13.32 -3.63
CA ARG A 225 4.70 -13.00 -3.65
C ARG A 225 5.13 -12.48 -2.29
N VAL A 226 6.24 -12.98 -1.78
CA VAL A 226 6.84 -12.52 -0.53
C VAL A 226 8.26 -12.03 -0.81
N VAL A 227 8.58 -10.87 -0.28
CA VAL A 227 9.87 -10.20 -0.45
C VAL A 227 10.50 -10.01 0.91
N PHE A 228 11.69 -10.56 1.11
CA PHE A 228 12.47 -10.34 2.32
C PHE A 228 13.47 -9.22 2.11
N MET A 229 13.36 -8.18 2.95
CA MET A 229 14.26 -7.03 2.94
C MET A 229 15.11 -6.99 4.20
N ASP A 230 16.41 -6.73 4.02
CA ASP A 230 17.32 -6.37 5.11
C ASP A 230 18.37 -5.38 4.63
N GLU A 231 18.85 -4.50 5.51
CA GLU A 231 19.87 -3.47 5.22
C GLU A 231 19.61 -2.68 3.93
N GLY A 232 18.37 -2.32 3.68
CA GLY A 232 17.94 -1.55 2.51
C GLY A 232 17.93 -2.31 1.17
N LYS A 233 18.08 -3.63 1.19
CA LYS A 233 18.15 -4.49 0.00
C LYS A 233 17.07 -5.57 0.03
N ILE A 234 16.70 -6.06 -1.14
CA ILE A 234 15.95 -7.30 -1.28
C ILE A 234 16.97 -8.44 -1.26
N LEU A 235 16.85 -9.33 -0.28
CA LEU A 235 17.76 -10.47 -0.13
C LEU A 235 17.19 -11.75 -0.70
N GLU A 236 15.87 -11.92 -0.66
CA GLU A 236 15.18 -13.05 -1.25
C GLU A 236 13.74 -12.67 -1.64
N GLU A 237 13.26 -13.24 -2.74
CA GLU A 237 11.90 -13.08 -3.26
C GLU A 237 11.40 -14.44 -3.75
N GLY A 238 10.13 -14.76 -3.46
CA GLY A 238 9.54 -16.01 -3.90
C GLY A 238 8.06 -16.12 -3.56
N THR A 239 7.51 -17.29 -3.80
CA THR A 239 6.18 -17.66 -3.32
C THR A 239 6.21 -17.81 -1.78
N PRO A 240 5.06 -17.75 -1.10
CA PRO A 240 5.00 -18.02 0.35
C PRO A 240 5.65 -19.34 0.73
N ASP A 241 5.44 -20.40 -0.05
CA ASP A 241 6.04 -21.71 0.22
C ASP A 241 7.58 -21.67 0.16
N GLN A 242 8.14 -21.03 -0.88
CA GLN A 242 9.59 -20.86 -1.02
C GLN A 242 10.19 -20.10 0.15
N ILE A 243 9.59 -18.95 0.51
CA ILE A 243 10.12 -18.07 1.55
C ILE A 243 9.99 -18.65 2.95
N PHE A 244 8.85 -19.29 3.28
CA PHE A 244 8.59 -19.72 4.65
C PHE A 244 9.00 -21.18 4.93
N ASN A 245 8.97 -22.06 3.92
CA ASN A 245 9.27 -23.47 4.10
C ASN A 245 10.63 -23.89 3.50
N HIS A 246 11.10 -23.13 2.49
CA HIS A 246 12.34 -23.45 1.77
C HIS A 246 13.27 -22.25 1.59
N PRO A 247 13.49 -21.41 2.65
CA PRO A 247 14.33 -20.21 2.55
C PRO A 247 15.77 -20.57 2.16
N GLN A 248 16.32 -19.86 1.17
CA GLN A 248 17.67 -20.10 0.67
C GLN A 248 18.70 -19.15 1.32
N ASN A 249 18.30 -17.91 1.63
CA ASN A 249 19.18 -16.94 2.21
C ASN A 249 19.40 -17.18 3.72
N PRO A 250 20.62 -17.34 4.21
CA PRO A 250 20.90 -17.60 5.64
C PRO A 250 20.33 -16.53 6.57
N ARG A 251 20.30 -15.26 6.11
CA ARG A 251 19.74 -14.16 6.91
C ARG A 251 18.22 -14.27 7.04
N LEU A 252 17.53 -14.74 5.98
CA LEU A 252 16.11 -15.04 6.05
C LEU A 252 15.84 -16.21 7.00
N GLN A 253 16.65 -17.26 6.96
CA GLN A 253 16.53 -18.42 7.88
C GLN A 253 16.65 -17.97 9.34
N ASP A 254 17.66 -17.14 9.67
CA ASP A 254 17.84 -16.56 11.00
C ASP A 254 16.64 -15.67 11.41
N PHE A 255 16.14 -14.85 10.50
CA PHE A 255 14.96 -14.02 10.75
C PHE A 255 13.72 -14.87 11.06
N LEU A 256 13.42 -15.85 10.22
CA LEU A 256 12.24 -16.70 10.39
C LEU A 256 12.30 -17.55 11.67
N SER A 257 13.47 -18.02 12.06
CA SER A 257 13.65 -18.78 13.31
C SER A 257 13.30 -17.97 14.57
N LYS A 258 13.41 -16.62 14.50
CA LYS A 258 13.08 -15.72 15.61
C LYS A 258 11.63 -15.23 15.63
N VAL A 259 10.95 -15.31 14.48
CA VAL A 259 9.60 -14.75 14.33
C VAL A 259 8.52 -15.84 14.32
N LEU A 260 8.87 -17.06 13.95
CA LEU A 260 7.92 -18.18 13.87
C LEU A 260 7.97 -19.11 15.10
N TYR A 261 8.98 -18.98 15.94
CA TYR A 261 9.20 -19.75 17.17
C TYR A 261 9.47 -18.80 18.35
#